data_137e883939b74d708902270e490c4c72
#
_entry.id   137e883939b74d708902270e490c4c72
#
_cell.length_a   1.000
_cell.length_b   1.000
_cell.length_c   1.000
_cell.angle_alpha   90.00
_cell.angle_beta   90.00
_cell.angle_gamma   90.00
#
_symmetry.space_group_name_H-M   'P 1'
#
loop_
_entity.id
_entity.type
_entity.pdbx_description
1 polymer ?
#
loop_
_entity_poly.entity_id
_entity_poly.type
_entity_poly.pdbx_seq_one_letter_code
_entity_poly.pdbx_strand_id
1 'polypeptide(L)'
;MAFALAMLTLPLAAKAQDSQSPDASSPPSQSVNPCTAIRNSPTETRTFYLANETQQNDSNEIMVAMRNMLCPGVKIYLVASQNAVVVEAPSSQLVLAEKIIHDLDRPRKAYRLTYTITELDSGKAIGTEHLSMVVVNGQHTSVKEGDKIPIATGSYSDGNTTPNGVQTQFTYLDVGMNFDATLNEVEGGAVLKSKVEQSSLGTPSTIAGVQEPVVRQTVLDGIAVLTLGKPVLLGSIDVPTTTRRFDIAVVLEQIK
;
A
#
# COMPACT_ATOMS: atom_id res chain seq x y z
N MET A 1 -18.78 68.68 -0.10
CA MET A 1 -17.59 69.38 -0.60
C MET A 1 -17.11 68.65 -1.85
N ALA A 2 -17.32 69.33 -2.97
CA ALA A 2 -16.95 68.88 -4.29
C ALA A 2 -15.46 69.17 -4.54
N PHE A 3 -14.74 68.26 -5.20
CA PHE A 3 -13.51 68.65 -5.89
C PHE A 3 -13.43 67.92 -7.25
N ALA A 4 -13.09 68.74 -8.18
CA ALA A 4 -13.26 68.72 -9.61
C ALA A 4 -12.29 67.76 -10.33
N LEU A 5 -12.83 67.26 -11.45
CA LEU A 5 -12.19 66.57 -12.56
C LEU A 5 -11.30 67.56 -13.36
N ALA A 6 -10.08 67.20 -13.64
CA ALA A 6 -9.25 67.90 -14.64
C ALA A 6 -8.82 66.89 -15.70
N MET A 7 -9.43 66.98 -16.86
CA MET A 7 -8.99 66.36 -18.11
C MET A 7 -7.79 67.13 -18.68
N LEU A 8 -6.72 66.43 -19.00
CA LEU A 8 -5.60 66.96 -19.79
C LEU A 8 -5.49 66.20 -21.08
N THR A 9 -5.88 66.84 -22.17
CA THR A 9 -5.75 66.35 -23.57
C THR A 9 -4.39 66.76 -24.10
N LEU A 10 -3.59 65.86 -24.63
CA LEU A 10 -2.39 66.12 -25.42
C LEU A 10 -2.54 65.55 -26.85
N PRO A 11 -2.05 66.30 -27.86
CA PRO A 11 -2.31 65.97 -29.26
C PRO A 11 -1.37 64.91 -29.82
N LEU A 12 -1.96 64.12 -30.72
CA LEU A 12 -1.33 63.08 -31.53
C LEU A 12 -0.42 63.70 -32.61
N ALA A 13 0.87 63.47 -32.56
CA ALA A 13 1.78 63.71 -33.68
C ALA A 13 2.09 62.37 -34.38
N ALA A 14 1.50 62.21 -35.56
CA ALA A 14 1.82 61.14 -36.47
C ALA A 14 3.19 61.38 -37.10
N LYS A 15 4.14 60.47 -36.91
CA LYS A 15 5.35 60.33 -37.72
C LYS A 15 5.25 59.05 -38.51
N ALA A 16 5.09 59.23 -39.84
CA ALA A 16 5.31 58.15 -40.79
C ALA A 16 6.80 57.75 -40.76
N GLN A 17 7.04 56.48 -40.53
CA GLN A 17 8.35 55.87 -40.71
C GLN A 17 8.29 54.76 -41.73
N ASP A 18 9.16 54.93 -42.71
CA ASP A 18 9.42 54.13 -43.87
C ASP A 18 9.57 52.63 -43.58
N SER A 19 8.95 51.87 -44.45
CA SER A 19 9.07 50.45 -44.60
C SER A 19 10.48 50.08 -45.08
N GLN A 20 11.26 49.51 -44.18
CA GLN A 20 12.37 48.64 -44.54
C GLN A 20 12.07 47.23 -44.05
N SER A 21 11.80 46.33 -44.99
CA SER A 21 11.80 44.89 -44.82
C SER A 21 13.22 44.44 -44.52
N PRO A 22 13.47 43.72 -43.42
CA PRO A 22 14.63 42.84 -43.32
C PRO A 22 14.19 41.48 -43.87
N ASP A 23 14.71 41.20 -45.03
CA ASP A 23 14.86 39.84 -45.55
C ASP A 23 15.73 39.07 -44.56
N ALA A 24 15.16 38.14 -43.80
CA ALA A 24 15.84 37.13 -43.04
C ALA A 24 14.94 35.90 -42.94
N SER A 25 14.92 35.15 -44.00
CA SER A 25 14.50 33.77 -44.03
C SER A 25 15.48 32.91 -43.29
N SER A 26 15.42 32.94 -41.96
CA SER A 26 15.88 31.81 -41.14
C SER A 26 14.76 30.79 -41.15
N PRO A 27 14.99 29.58 -41.65
CA PRO A 27 13.97 28.53 -41.53
C PRO A 27 13.70 28.30 -40.05
N PRO A 28 12.41 28.16 -39.64
CA PRO A 28 12.12 27.79 -38.27
C PRO A 28 12.88 26.50 -37.95
N SER A 29 13.66 26.50 -36.89
CA SER A 29 14.30 25.32 -36.35
C SER A 29 13.18 24.33 -36.04
N GLN A 30 12.91 23.42 -36.98
CA GLN A 30 12.01 22.31 -36.74
C GLN A 30 12.61 21.55 -35.59
N SER A 31 11.96 21.61 -34.43
CA SER A 31 12.24 20.69 -33.32
C SER A 31 11.96 19.30 -33.85
N VAL A 32 13.02 18.66 -34.36
CA VAL A 32 12.91 17.27 -34.83
C VAL A 32 12.52 16.45 -33.61
N ASN A 33 11.29 15.94 -33.63
CA ASN A 33 10.85 15.04 -32.58
C ASN A 33 11.84 13.88 -32.52
N PRO A 34 12.55 13.67 -31.38
CA PRO A 34 13.61 12.67 -31.27
C PRO A 34 13.14 11.27 -31.66
N CYS A 35 11.83 10.99 -31.56
CA CYS A 35 11.25 9.71 -31.96
C CYS A 35 11.12 9.55 -33.48
N THR A 36 11.14 10.62 -34.26
CA THR A 36 11.06 10.54 -35.74
C THR A 36 12.35 10.02 -36.34
N ALA A 37 13.48 10.39 -35.79
CA ALA A 37 14.80 9.92 -36.23
C ALA A 37 15.02 8.42 -35.94
N ILE A 38 14.32 7.87 -34.95
CA ILE A 38 14.46 6.49 -34.48
C ILE A 38 13.67 5.49 -35.35
N ARG A 39 12.65 5.98 -36.08
CA ARG A 39 11.70 5.13 -36.81
C ARG A 39 12.34 4.23 -37.87
N ASN A 40 13.49 4.60 -38.41
CA ASN A 40 14.25 3.88 -39.43
C ASN A 40 15.58 3.30 -38.93
N SER A 41 15.83 3.35 -37.61
CA SER A 41 17.06 2.82 -37.04
C SER A 41 16.95 1.30 -36.87
N PRO A 42 18.07 0.55 -37.03
CA PRO A 42 18.06 -0.87 -36.77
C PRO A 42 17.67 -1.17 -35.32
N THR A 43 16.82 -2.17 -35.13
CA THR A 43 16.37 -2.61 -33.82
C THR A 43 17.14 -3.84 -33.36
N GLU A 44 17.37 -3.91 -32.06
CA GLU A 44 17.94 -5.05 -31.35
C GLU A 44 16.97 -5.51 -30.28
N THR A 45 17.03 -6.79 -29.93
CA THR A 45 16.24 -7.33 -28.83
C THR A 45 17.14 -7.53 -27.62
N ARG A 46 16.72 -6.99 -26.45
CA ARG A 46 17.43 -7.16 -25.20
C ARG A 46 16.47 -7.61 -24.11
N THR A 47 16.92 -8.55 -23.25
CA THR A 47 16.19 -9.02 -22.07
C THR A 47 16.79 -8.39 -20.83
N PHE A 48 15.94 -7.80 -19.99
CA PHE A 48 16.30 -7.21 -18.70
C PHE A 48 15.61 -8.02 -17.60
N TYR A 49 16.38 -8.54 -16.64
CA TYR A 49 15.87 -9.26 -15.50
C TYR A 49 15.61 -8.29 -14.36
N LEU A 50 14.43 -8.38 -13.72
CA LEU A 50 14.07 -7.62 -12.54
C LEU A 50 14.58 -8.37 -11.31
N ALA A 51 15.42 -7.73 -10.52
CA ALA A 51 16.08 -8.36 -9.38
C ALA A 51 15.30 -8.18 -8.07
N ASN A 52 14.59 -7.06 -7.93
CA ASN A 52 13.97 -6.62 -6.67
C ASN A 52 12.43 -6.68 -6.71
N GLU A 53 11.84 -6.50 -7.90
CA GLU A 53 10.39 -6.53 -8.05
C GLU A 53 9.93 -7.94 -8.38
N THR A 54 9.31 -8.61 -7.39
CA THR A 54 8.86 -10.01 -7.51
C THR A 54 7.36 -10.16 -7.73
N GLN A 55 6.60 -9.07 -7.53
CA GLN A 55 5.15 -9.08 -7.76
C GLN A 55 4.81 -8.63 -9.17
N GLN A 56 3.83 -9.30 -9.76
CA GLN A 56 3.38 -9.00 -11.13
C GLN A 56 2.85 -7.58 -11.29
N ASN A 57 2.22 -7.02 -10.26
CA ASN A 57 1.73 -5.64 -10.30
C ASN A 57 2.88 -4.64 -10.42
N ASP A 58 3.94 -4.81 -9.64
CA ASP A 58 5.10 -3.93 -9.64
C ASP A 58 5.85 -4.01 -10.99
N SER A 59 6.02 -5.23 -11.51
CA SER A 59 6.59 -5.44 -12.85
C SER A 59 5.74 -4.80 -13.96
N ASN A 60 4.41 -4.80 -13.81
CA ASN A 60 3.50 -4.11 -14.73
C ASN A 60 3.66 -2.58 -14.66
N GLU A 61 3.90 -2.00 -13.48
CA GLU A 61 4.16 -0.56 -13.34
C GLU A 61 5.43 -0.15 -14.09
N ILE A 62 6.52 -0.93 -13.96
CA ILE A 62 7.75 -0.72 -14.74
C ILE A 62 7.45 -0.78 -16.23
N MET A 63 6.68 -1.78 -16.68
CA MET A 63 6.30 -1.91 -18.10
C MET A 63 5.47 -0.71 -18.57
N VAL A 64 4.54 -0.21 -17.76
CA VAL A 64 3.73 0.98 -18.09
C VAL A 64 4.61 2.23 -18.16
N ALA A 65 5.54 2.41 -17.22
CA ALA A 65 6.50 3.51 -17.26
C ALA A 65 7.35 3.47 -18.53
N MET A 66 7.86 2.30 -18.91
CA MET A 66 8.63 2.12 -20.14
C MET A 66 7.80 2.48 -21.39
N ARG A 67 6.54 2.04 -21.48
CA ARG A 67 5.64 2.36 -22.62
C ARG A 67 5.37 3.85 -22.75
N ASN A 68 5.33 4.58 -21.64
CA ASN A 68 5.08 6.02 -21.63
C ASN A 68 6.35 6.85 -21.92
N MET A 69 7.53 6.31 -21.60
CA MET A 69 8.79 7.03 -21.68
C MET A 69 9.58 6.73 -22.96
N LEU A 70 9.39 5.54 -23.53
CA LEU A 70 10.06 5.14 -24.78
C LEU A 70 9.27 5.63 -26.00
N CYS A 71 9.96 5.75 -27.12
CA CYS A 71 9.36 6.19 -28.36
C CYS A 71 8.28 5.21 -28.88
N PRO A 72 7.23 5.72 -29.56
CA PRO A 72 6.25 4.86 -30.21
C PRO A 72 6.91 3.91 -31.24
N GLY A 73 6.53 2.64 -31.18
CA GLY A 73 7.09 1.59 -32.06
C GLY A 73 8.11 0.67 -31.36
N VAL A 74 8.54 1.01 -30.14
CA VAL A 74 9.30 0.08 -29.29
C VAL A 74 8.38 -1.05 -28.84
N LYS A 75 8.83 -2.31 -28.99
CA LYS A 75 8.10 -3.47 -28.53
C LYS A 75 8.58 -3.87 -27.14
N ILE A 76 7.66 -4.02 -26.22
CA ILE A 76 7.94 -4.36 -24.82
C ILE A 76 7.05 -5.52 -24.41
N TYR A 77 7.65 -6.56 -23.84
CA TYR A 77 6.95 -7.75 -23.37
C TYR A 77 7.44 -8.15 -21.98
N LEU A 78 6.50 -8.37 -21.04
CA LEU A 78 6.80 -8.90 -19.71
C LEU A 78 6.72 -10.42 -19.71
N VAL A 79 7.81 -11.06 -19.37
CA VAL A 79 7.89 -12.52 -19.13
C VAL A 79 7.77 -12.76 -17.62
N ALA A 80 6.53 -12.82 -17.13
CA ALA A 80 6.26 -12.90 -15.68
C ALA A 80 6.89 -14.14 -15.02
N SER A 81 6.95 -15.28 -15.75
CA SER A 81 7.55 -16.53 -15.23
C SER A 81 9.06 -16.44 -14.99
N GLN A 82 9.74 -15.49 -15.63
CA GLN A 82 11.19 -15.30 -15.51
C GLN A 82 11.54 -13.98 -14.82
N ASN A 83 10.53 -13.22 -14.40
CA ASN A 83 10.70 -11.87 -13.87
C ASN A 83 11.57 -10.99 -14.78
N ALA A 84 11.26 -10.97 -16.07
CA ALA A 84 12.06 -10.32 -17.09
C ALA A 84 11.21 -9.47 -18.05
N VAL A 85 11.79 -8.38 -18.53
CA VAL A 85 11.22 -7.51 -19.57
C VAL A 85 12.05 -7.65 -20.83
N VAL A 86 11.43 -8.05 -21.93
CA VAL A 86 12.05 -8.12 -23.26
C VAL A 86 11.70 -6.87 -24.03
N VAL A 87 12.71 -6.20 -24.56
CA VAL A 87 12.55 -4.95 -25.32
C VAL A 87 13.20 -5.10 -26.68
N GLU A 88 12.45 -4.80 -27.74
CA GLU A 88 12.97 -4.65 -29.11
C GLU A 88 12.92 -3.17 -29.49
N ALA A 89 14.10 -2.58 -29.64
CA ALA A 89 14.25 -1.14 -29.87
C ALA A 89 15.62 -0.80 -30.49
N PRO A 90 15.79 0.41 -31.06
CA PRO A 90 17.11 0.96 -31.38
C PRO A 90 17.98 1.11 -30.12
N SER A 91 19.31 1.04 -30.29
CA SER A 91 20.29 1.07 -29.19
C SER A 91 20.06 2.24 -28.21
N SER A 92 19.72 3.43 -28.70
CA SER A 92 19.45 4.62 -27.87
C SER A 92 18.25 4.42 -26.95
N GLN A 93 17.21 3.71 -27.41
CA GLN A 93 16.02 3.39 -26.62
C GLN A 93 16.28 2.24 -25.66
N LEU A 94 17.15 1.28 -26.00
CA LEU A 94 17.59 0.23 -25.09
C LEU A 94 18.37 0.78 -23.89
N VAL A 95 19.23 1.79 -24.12
CA VAL A 95 19.93 2.50 -23.02
C VAL A 95 18.94 3.22 -22.10
N LEU A 96 17.91 3.87 -22.68
CA LEU A 96 16.87 4.51 -21.88
C LEU A 96 16.03 3.48 -21.11
N ALA A 97 15.69 2.35 -21.75
CA ALA A 97 14.98 1.25 -21.11
C ALA A 97 15.75 0.69 -19.90
N GLU A 98 17.05 0.45 -20.09
CA GLU A 98 17.96 -0.01 -19.02
C GLU A 98 17.99 0.97 -17.84
N LYS A 99 18.08 2.27 -18.15
CA LYS A 99 18.04 3.31 -17.10
C LYS A 99 16.71 3.30 -16.33
N ILE A 100 15.57 3.23 -17.03
CA ILE A 100 14.24 3.20 -16.39
C ILE A 100 14.13 1.99 -15.46
N ILE A 101 14.54 0.81 -15.94
CA ILE A 101 14.52 -0.42 -15.15
C ILE A 101 15.42 -0.26 -13.92
N HIS A 102 16.66 0.20 -14.09
CA HIS A 102 17.60 0.40 -12.99
C HIS A 102 17.08 1.40 -11.95
N ASP A 103 16.39 2.45 -12.38
CA ASP A 103 15.85 3.47 -11.49
C ASP A 103 14.60 3.01 -10.73
N LEU A 104 13.82 2.07 -11.28
CA LEU A 104 12.58 1.59 -10.69
C LEU A 104 12.75 0.25 -9.95
N ASP A 105 13.58 -0.67 -10.44
CA ASP A 105 13.85 -1.97 -9.82
C ASP A 105 14.87 -1.83 -8.66
N ARG A 106 14.44 -1.19 -7.57
CA ARG A 106 15.28 -0.94 -6.40
C ARG A 106 14.99 -1.92 -5.27
N PRO A 107 16.01 -2.31 -4.47
CA PRO A 107 15.79 -3.14 -3.30
C PRO A 107 14.86 -2.43 -2.31
N ARG A 108 13.83 -3.15 -1.86
CA ARG A 108 12.88 -2.67 -0.87
C ARG A 108 13.46 -2.80 0.53
N LYS A 109 13.30 -1.79 1.35
CA LYS A 109 13.72 -1.84 2.74
C LYS A 109 12.77 -2.71 3.55
N ALA A 110 13.33 -3.44 4.51
CA ALA A 110 12.58 -4.22 5.48
C ALA A 110 12.57 -3.51 6.84
N TYR A 111 11.44 -3.64 7.52
CA TYR A 111 11.21 -3.02 8.82
C TYR A 111 10.67 -4.07 9.80
N ARG A 112 11.01 -3.90 11.06
CA ARG A 112 10.37 -4.62 12.16
C ARG A 112 9.31 -3.72 12.76
N LEU A 113 8.09 -4.23 12.84
CA LEU A 113 7.01 -3.67 13.65
C LEU A 113 6.93 -4.45 14.94
N THR A 114 7.01 -3.76 16.08
CA THR A 114 6.78 -4.35 17.39
C THR A 114 5.53 -3.74 17.98
N TYR A 115 4.45 -4.52 18.04
CA TYR A 115 3.22 -4.16 18.71
C TYR A 115 3.34 -4.45 20.18
N THR A 116 2.85 -3.54 20.99
CA THR A 116 2.72 -3.67 22.45
C THR A 116 1.26 -3.48 22.81
N ILE A 117 0.63 -4.51 23.34
CA ILE A 117 -0.75 -4.48 23.82
C ILE A 117 -0.70 -4.47 25.34
N THR A 118 -1.17 -3.39 25.94
CA THR A 118 -1.19 -3.24 27.39
C THR A 118 -2.63 -3.33 27.89
N GLU A 119 -2.90 -4.30 28.71
CA GLU A 119 -4.18 -4.39 29.42
C GLU A 119 -4.09 -3.58 30.72
N LEU A 120 -5.01 -2.64 30.88
CA LEU A 120 -5.16 -1.83 32.10
C LEU A 120 -6.46 -2.20 32.80
N ASP A 121 -6.45 -2.20 34.13
CA ASP A 121 -7.65 -2.25 34.96
C ASP A 121 -7.64 -1.08 35.93
N SER A 122 -8.70 -0.28 35.90
CA SER A 122 -8.80 0.95 36.70
C SER A 122 -7.57 1.87 36.54
N GLY A 123 -6.99 1.92 35.32
CA GLY A 123 -5.81 2.73 34.98
C GLY A 123 -4.47 2.12 35.36
N LYS A 124 -4.43 0.93 35.96
CA LYS A 124 -3.19 0.21 36.30
C LYS A 124 -2.94 -0.91 35.29
N ALA A 125 -1.72 -1.00 34.74
CA ALA A 125 -1.34 -2.09 33.87
C ALA A 125 -1.35 -3.41 34.62
N ILE A 126 -2.08 -4.39 34.10
CA ILE A 126 -2.20 -5.75 34.66
C ILE A 126 -1.60 -6.82 33.75
N GLY A 127 -1.39 -6.51 32.48
CA GLY A 127 -0.75 -7.39 31.50
C GLY A 127 -0.12 -6.59 30.37
N THR A 128 0.91 -7.15 29.74
CA THR A 128 1.51 -6.59 28.53
C THR A 128 1.95 -7.74 27.64
N GLU A 129 1.53 -7.68 26.38
CA GLU A 129 1.88 -8.64 25.35
C GLU A 129 2.65 -7.93 24.24
N HIS A 130 3.61 -8.63 23.66
CA HIS A 130 4.43 -8.12 22.57
C HIS A 130 4.36 -9.05 21.37
N LEU A 131 4.10 -8.48 20.20
CA LEU A 131 4.19 -9.18 18.94
C LEU A 131 5.14 -8.42 18.01
N SER A 132 6.07 -9.15 17.38
CA SER A 132 6.96 -8.56 16.37
C SER A 132 6.80 -9.25 15.05
N MET A 133 6.71 -8.44 13.97
CA MET A 133 6.66 -8.93 12.59
C MET A 133 7.62 -8.13 11.71
N VAL A 134 8.07 -8.75 10.62
CA VAL A 134 8.86 -8.10 9.58
C VAL A 134 7.93 -7.71 8.43
N VAL A 135 8.01 -6.46 8.03
CA VAL A 135 7.24 -5.91 6.91
C VAL A 135 8.19 -5.31 5.89
N VAL A 136 8.03 -5.67 4.63
CA VAL A 136 8.77 -5.08 3.51
C VAL A 136 7.98 -3.86 3.00
N ASN A 137 8.68 -2.78 2.68
CA ASN A 137 8.07 -1.56 2.18
C ASN A 137 7.13 -1.82 0.99
N GLY A 138 5.89 -1.36 1.07
CA GLY A 138 4.84 -1.55 0.07
C GLY A 138 4.17 -2.93 0.10
N GLN A 139 4.59 -3.86 1.00
CA GLN A 139 4.04 -5.21 1.07
C GLN A 139 3.13 -5.40 2.27
N HIS A 140 2.15 -6.29 2.11
CA HIS A 140 1.26 -6.72 3.18
C HIS A 140 1.88 -7.90 3.94
N THR A 141 1.78 -7.85 5.27
CA THR A 141 2.18 -8.95 6.16
C THR A 141 1.06 -9.19 7.16
N SER A 142 0.75 -10.44 7.44
CA SER A 142 -0.18 -10.79 8.51
C SER A 142 0.38 -11.86 9.44
N VAL A 143 0.01 -11.77 10.72
CA VAL A 143 0.32 -12.76 11.75
C VAL A 143 -0.95 -13.07 12.50
N LYS A 144 -1.21 -14.36 12.71
CA LYS A 144 -2.33 -14.87 13.49
C LYS A 144 -1.81 -15.74 14.60
N GLU A 145 -2.32 -15.52 15.80
CA GLU A 145 -2.08 -16.34 16.98
C GLU A 145 -3.43 -16.64 17.64
N GLY A 146 -3.67 -17.90 18.00
CA GLY A 146 -4.93 -18.26 18.66
C GLY A 146 -5.27 -19.72 18.55
N ASP A 147 -6.45 -20.03 19.08
CA ASP A 147 -7.01 -21.37 19.15
C ASP A 147 -8.21 -21.53 18.21
N LYS A 148 -8.43 -22.74 17.75
CA LYS A 148 -9.65 -23.14 17.03
C LYS A 148 -10.61 -23.79 17.99
N ILE A 149 -11.75 -23.14 18.22
CA ILE A 149 -12.76 -23.63 19.17
C ILE A 149 -13.87 -24.33 18.39
N PRO A 150 -14.14 -25.61 18.68
CA PRO A 150 -15.25 -26.32 18.07
C PRO A 150 -16.60 -25.82 18.63
N ILE A 151 -17.50 -25.46 17.73
CA ILE A 151 -18.88 -25.11 18.04
C ILE A 151 -19.79 -26.16 17.44
N ALA A 152 -20.67 -26.73 18.24
CA ALA A 152 -21.69 -27.69 17.79
C ALA A 152 -22.75 -26.95 16.96
N THR A 153 -22.86 -27.25 15.67
CA THR A 153 -23.80 -26.60 14.73
C THR A 153 -25.04 -27.43 14.44
N GLY A 154 -25.08 -28.65 14.89
CA GLY A 154 -26.22 -29.55 14.76
C GLY A 154 -25.99 -30.90 15.44
N SER A 155 -27.05 -31.47 15.95
CA SER A 155 -27.07 -32.87 16.42
C SER A 155 -28.18 -33.59 15.69
N TYR A 156 -27.85 -34.70 15.01
CA TYR A 156 -28.83 -35.59 14.40
C TYR A 156 -28.98 -36.84 15.26
N SER A 157 -30.19 -37.07 15.72
CA SER A 157 -30.59 -38.35 16.32
C SER A 157 -31.18 -39.20 15.19
N ASP A 158 -30.48 -40.27 14.80
CA ASP A 158 -31.10 -41.30 13.99
C ASP A 158 -32.21 -41.96 14.83
N GLY A 159 -33.47 -41.86 14.39
CA GLY A 159 -34.66 -42.30 15.15
C GLY A 159 -34.71 -43.80 15.45
N ASN A 160 -33.59 -44.50 15.38
CA ASN A 160 -33.47 -45.91 15.76
C ASN A 160 -32.85 -46.01 17.16
N THR A 161 -33.55 -46.63 18.06
CA THR A 161 -33.41 -46.76 19.51
C THR A 161 -32.10 -47.39 20.01
N THR A 162 -30.96 -47.05 19.47
CA THR A 162 -29.65 -47.42 20.03
C THR A 162 -29.03 -46.21 20.74
N PRO A 163 -28.50 -46.34 21.99
CA PRO A 163 -28.03 -45.23 22.82
C PRO A 163 -26.81 -44.45 22.29
N ASN A 164 -26.27 -44.79 21.13
CA ASN A 164 -25.02 -44.25 20.58
C ASN A 164 -25.17 -43.50 19.26
N GLY A 165 -26.36 -43.11 18.84
CA GLY A 165 -26.63 -42.56 17.49
C GLY A 165 -26.71 -41.03 17.38
N VAL A 166 -26.16 -40.25 18.32
CA VAL A 166 -26.09 -38.77 18.15
C VAL A 166 -24.85 -38.38 17.38
N GLN A 167 -25.02 -38.01 16.11
CA GLN A 167 -23.97 -37.40 15.35
C GLN A 167 -24.01 -35.88 15.55
N THR A 168 -22.93 -35.31 16.08
CA THR A 168 -22.78 -33.87 16.28
C THR A 168 -21.89 -33.30 15.19
N GLN A 169 -22.39 -32.29 14.49
CA GLN A 169 -21.62 -31.54 13.52
C GLN A 169 -20.93 -30.38 14.24
N PHE A 170 -19.66 -30.18 13.95
CA PHE A 170 -18.85 -29.08 14.51
C PHE A 170 -18.40 -28.11 13.42
N THR A 171 -18.46 -26.83 13.74
CA THR A 171 -17.75 -25.75 13.01
C THR A 171 -16.68 -25.19 13.92
N TYR A 172 -15.51 -24.88 13.36
CA TYR A 172 -14.42 -24.32 14.13
C TYR A 172 -14.40 -22.80 13.98
N LEU A 173 -14.28 -22.11 15.11
CA LEU A 173 -14.14 -20.67 15.18
C LEU A 173 -12.72 -20.32 15.63
N ASP A 174 -12.06 -19.42 14.92
CA ASP A 174 -10.76 -18.90 15.30
C ASP A 174 -10.92 -17.84 16.42
N VAL A 175 -10.22 -18.04 17.53
CA VAL A 175 -10.21 -17.13 18.68
C VAL A 175 -8.77 -16.81 19.01
N GLY A 176 -8.44 -15.51 19.18
CA GLY A 176 -7.09 -15.05 19.44
C GLY A 176 -6.84 -13.69 18.83
N MET A 177 -5.61 -13.45 18.40
CA MET A 177 -5.17 -12.20 17.80
C MET A 177 -4.83 -12.36 16.32
N ASN A 178 -5.23 -11.38 15.52
CA ASN A 178 -4.86 -11.25 14.13
C ASN A 178 -4.32 -9.83 13.88
N PHE A 179 -3.15 -9.76 13.26
CA PHE A 179 -2.47 -8.53 12.90
C PHE A 179 -2.25 -8.50 11.40
N ASP A 180 -2.76 -7.47 10.75
CA ASP A 180 -2.50 -7.17 9.36
C ASP A 180 -1.77 -5.83 9.27
N ALA A 181 -0.70 -5.75 8.51
CA ALA A 181 0.11 -4.56 8.36
C ALA A 181 0.55 -4.36 6.91
N THR A 182 0.40 -3.13 6.42
CA THR A 182 1.03 -2.65 5.18
C THR A 182 1.76 -1.36 5.51
N LEU A 183 3.03 -1.27 5.14
CA LEU A 183 3.88 -0.15 5.46
C LEU A 183 4.39 0.51 4.20
N ASN A 184 4.26 1.84 4.11
CA ASN A 184 4.80 2.64 3.02
C ASN A 184 5.79 3.66 3.59
N GLU A 185 7.05 3.59 3.15
CA GLU A 185 8.09 4.53 3.56
C GLU A 185 7.76 5.94 3.08
N VAL A 186 7.97 6.92 3.97
CA VAL A 186 7.89 8.35 3.68
C VAL A 186 9.11 9.04 4.24
N GLU A 187 9.32 10.30 3.89
CA GLU A 187 10.43 11.08 4.44
C GLU A 187 10.35 11.16 5.97
N GLY A 188 11.39 10.67 6.64
CA GLY A 188 11.50 10.69 8.11
C GLY A 188 10.77 9.56 8.86
N GLY A 189 10.13 8.61 8.15
CA GLY A 189 9.42 7.51 8.79
C GLY A 189 8.65 6.62 7.84
N ALA A 190 7.45 6.20 8.23
CA ALA A 190 6.57 5.41 7.40
C ALA A 190 5.09 5.64 7.74
N VAL A 191 4.23 5.44 6.74
CA VAL A 191 2.78 5.32 6.91
C VAL A 191 2.45 3.85 7.09
N LEU A 192 1.91 3.51 8.24
CA LEU A 192 1.41 2.18 8.56
C LEU A 192 -0.10 2.14 8.39
N LYS A 193 -0.61 1.25 7.55
CA LYS A 193 -1.98 0.77 7.58
C LYS A 193 -1.99 -0.52 8.39
N SER A 194 -2.71 -0.55 9.50
CA SER A 194 -2.75 -1.71 10.40
C SER A 194 -4.17 -2.04 10.80
N LYS A 195 -4.47 -3.35 10.81
CA LYS A 195 -5.65 -3.90 11.41
C LYS A 195 -5.22 -4.87 12.51
N VAL A 196 -5.66 -4.58 13.72
CA VAL A 196 -5.49 -5.46 14.89
C VAL A 196 -6.85 -5.97 15.30
N GLU A 197 -7.00 -7.27 15.32
CA GLU A 197 -8.23 -7.94 15.69
C GLU A 197 -7.97 -8.89 16.83
N GLN A 198 -8.72 -8.73 17.91
CA GLN A 198 -8.69 -9.61 19.08
C GLN A 198 -10.05 -10.26 19.25
N SER A 199 -10.07 -11.59 19.33
CA SER A 199 -11.26 -12.35 19.66
C SER A 199 -11.03 -13.17 20.94
N SER A 200 -12.04 -13.28 21.78
CA SER A 200 -12.00 -14.00 23.03
C SER A 200 -13.35 -14.65 23.34
N LEU A 201 -13.34 -15.70 24.14
CA LEU A 201 -14.58 -16.31 24.63
C LEU A 201 -15.19 -15.46 25.76
N GLY A 202 -16.45 -15.15 25.58
CA GLY A 202 -17.30 -14.58 26.63
C GLY A 202 -17.97 -15.66 27.45
N THR A 203 -18.83 -15.23 28.40
CA THR A 203 -19.68 -16.16 29.18
C THR A 203 -20.63 -16.86 28.22
N PRO A 204 -20.70 -18.21 28.24
CA PRO A 204 -21.61 -18.95 27.39
C PRO A 204 -23.09 -18.51 27.59
N SER A 205 -23.85 -18.49 26.52
CA SER A 205 -25.28 -18.20 26.51
C SER A 205 -26.06 -19.47 26.27
N THR A 206 -27.17 -19.65 26.96
CA THR A 206 -28.06 -20.81 26.76
C THR A 206 -29.12 -20.43 25.72
N ILE A 207 -29.05 -21.07 24.55
CA ILE A 207 -30.01 -20.87 23.45
C ILE A 207 -30.71 -22.21 23.23
N ALA A 208 -32.05 -22.23 23.36
CA ALA A 208 -32.88 -23.44 23.22
C ALA A 208 -32.40 -24.64 24.06
N GLY A 209 -31.87 -24.41 25.27
CA GLY A 209 -31.39 -25.45 26.18
C GLY A 209 -29.96 -25.93 25.90
N VAL A 210 -29.29 -25.38 24.90
CA VAL A 210 -27.89 -25.68 24.57
C VAL A 210 -27.00 -24.50 25.01
N GLN A 211 -25.88 -24.81 25.68
CA GLN A 211 -24.87 -23.78 26.00
C GLN A 211 -24.02 -23.49 24.79
N GLU A 212 -24.13 -22.26 24.24
CA GLU A 212 -23.37 -21.77 23.11
C GLU A 212 -22.27 -20.81 23.57
N PRO A 213 -21.04 -20.94 23.06
CA PRO A 213 -19.97 -19.99 23.36
C PRO A 213 -20.29 -18.63 22.74
N VAL A 214 -20.12 -17.56 23.51
CA VAL A 214 -20.22 -16.20 23.03
C VAL A 214 -18.80 -15.77 22.66
N VAL A 215 -18.58 -15.30 21.42
CA VAL A 215 -17.31 -14.72 20.99
C VAL A 215 -17.40 -13.21 21.06
N ARG A 216 -16.48 -12.62 21.78
CA ARG A 216 -16.25 -11.17 21.80
C ARG A 216 -15.15 -10.87 20.81
N GLN A 217 -15.39 -9.89 19.95
CA GLN A 217 -14.44 -9.44 18.95
C GLN A 217 -14.20 -7.93 19.10
N THR A 218 -12.95 -7.55 19.07
CA THR A 218 -12.50 -6.16 19.08
C THR A 218 -11.62 -5.94 17.87
N VAL A 219 -11.90 -4.91 17.07
CA VAL A 219 -11.16 -4.60 15.85
C VAL A 219 -10.70 -3.15 15.92
N LEU A 220 -9.40 -2.93 15.72
CA LEU A 220 -8.80 -1.63 15.49
C LEU A 220 -8.27 -1.62 14.06
N ASP A 221 -8.86 -0.84 13.17
CA ASP A 221 -8.43 -0.66 11.78
C ASP A 221 -8.15 0.83 11.55
N GLY A 222 -6.94 1.15 11.10
CA GLY A 222 -6.55 2.55 10.94
C GLY A 222 -5.21 2.75 10.24
N ILE A 223 -4.91 4.02 10.07
CA ILE A 223 -3.66 4.48 9.46
C ILE A 223 -2.92 5.36 10.48
N ALA A 224 -1.62 5.11 10.65
CA ALA A 224 -0.76 5.89 11.53
C ALA A 224 0.54 6.29 10.82
N VAL A 225 1.07 7.45 11.17
CA VAL A 225 2.39 7.89 10.74
C VAL A 225 3.40 7.53 11.84
N LEU A 226 4.37 6.71 11.49
CA LEU A 226 5.39 6.21 12.41
C LEU A 226 6.72 6.91 12.16
N THR A 227 7.42 7.25 13.24
CA THR A 227 8.81 7.69 13.21
C THR A 227 9.68 6.53 13.72
N LEU A 228 10.83 6.31 13.10
CA LEU A 228 11.76 5.25 13.50
C LEU A 228 12.11 5.33 15.00
N GLY A 229 12.01 4.20 15.69
CA GLY A 229 12.36 4.02 17.10
C GLY A 229 11.42 4.70 18.11
N LYS A 230 10.33 5.35 17.66
CA LYS A 230 9.38 6.01 18.56
C LYS A 230 8.09 5.19 18.67
N PRO A 231 7.62 4.90 19.90
CA PRO A 231 6.32 4.27 20.09
C PRO A 231 5.19 5.22 19.71
N VAL A 232 4.21 4.71 18.98
CA VAL A 232 2.97 5.41 18.60
C VAL A 232 1.80 4.61 19.12
N LEU A 233 0.91 5.22 19.88
CA LEU A 233 -0.34 4.63 20.31
C LEU A 233 -1.30 4.60 19.10
N LEU A 234 -1.67 3.41 18.66
CA LEU A 234 -2.62 3.22 17.55
C LEU A 234 -4.07 3.42 18.02
N GLY A 235 -4.37 3.02 19.23
CA GLY A 235 -5.69 3.17 19.82
C GLY A 235 -5.79 2.63 21.23
N SER A 236 -6.89 3.01 21.90
CA SER A 236 -7.28 2.52 23.22
C SER A 236 -8.72 2.05 23.14
N ILE A 237 -9.00 0.89 23.69
CA ILE A 237 -10.31 0.23 23.58
C ILE A 237 -10.77 -0.18 24.97
N ASP A 238 -11.90 0.36 25.40
CA ASP A 238 -12.50 -0.01 26.67
C ASP A 238 -13.31 -1.31 26.52
N VAL A 239 -13.15 -2.23 27.48
CA VAL A 239 -13.96 -3.46 27.54
C VAL A 239 -15.30 -3.12 28.16
N PRO A 240 -16.42 -3.26 27.41
CA PRO A 240 -17.74 -2.91 27.91
C PRO A 240 -18.08 -3.59 29.24
N THR A 241 -18.73 -2.86 30.15
CA THR A 241 -19.18 -3.31 31.47
C THR A 241 -18.05 -3.68 32.46
N THR A 242 -16.83 -3.30 32.18
CA THR A 242 -15.66 -3.53 33.05
C THR A 242 -14.86 -2.23 33.23
N THR A 243 -13.86 -2.24 34.11
CA THR A 243 -12.87 -1.16 34.28
C THR A 243 -11.61 -1.41 33.44
N ARG A 244 -11.67 -2.39 32.51
CA ARG A 244 -10.54 -2.79 31.69
C ARG A 244 -10.48 -2.02 30.39
N ARG A 245 -9.24 -1.74 29.96
CA ARG A 245 -8.90 -1.09 28.70
C ARG A 245 -7.69 -1.74 28.08
N PHE A 246 -7.67 -1.86 26.76
CA PHE A 246 -6.51 -2.25 25.98
C PHE A 246 -5.92 -1.03 25.28
N ASP A 247 -4.65 -0.75 25.53
CA ASP A 247 -3.86 0.24 24.79
C ASP A 247 -2.96 -0.51 23.80
N ILE A 248 -3.05 -0.17 22.52
CA ILE A 248 -2.28 -0.81 21.45
C ILE A 248 -1.30 0.20 20.90
N ALA A 249 -0.01 -0.03 21.10
CA ALA A 249 1.08 0.79 20.60
C ALA A 249 1.95 0.00 19.62
N VAL A 250 2.67 0.72 18.74
CA VAL A 250 3.59 0.11 17.78
C VAL A 250 4.88 0.91 17.72
N VAL A 251 6.00 0.20 17.56
CA VAL A 251 7.34 0.76 17.28
C VAL A 251 7.82 0.26 15.93
N LEU A 252 8.39 1.16 15.14
CA LEU A 252 9.00 0.89 13.85
C LEU A 252 10.51 0.91 13.96
N GLU A 253 11.17 -0.16 13.50
CA GLU A 253 12.63 -0.26 13.42
C GLU A 253 13.04 -0.70 12.02
N GLN A 254 14.08 -0.08 11.44
CA GLN A 254 14.63 -0.53 10.16
C GLN A 254 15.56 -1.72 10.37
N ILE A 255 15.36 -2.76 9.57
CA ILE A 255 16.28 -3.92 9.54
C ILE A 255 17.41 -3.60 8.57
N LYS A 256 18.66 -3.83 9.03
CA LYS A 256 19.87 -3.63 8.21
C LYS A 256 20.15 -4.85 7.35
#